data_9c5f90dc0464b0fd1673c4f8ba43e8c0
#
_entry.id   9c5f90dc0464b0fd1673c4f8ba43e8c0
#
_cell.length_a   1.000
_cell.length_b   1.000
_cell.length_c   1.000
_cell.angle_alpha   90.00
_cell.angle_beta   90.00
_cell.angle_gamma   90.00
#
_symmetry.space_group_name_H-M   'P 1'
#
loop_
_entity.id
_entity.type
_entity.pdbx_description
1 polymer ?
#
loop_
_entity_poly.entity_id
_entity_poly.type
_entity_poly.pdbx_seq_one_letter_code
_entity_poly.pdbx_strand_id
1 'polypeptide(L)'
;LPNDQTIQLGRGPATAITIVKYLDLAGAEQTLSASLYRGIFRGRARGVYFKSNASSIVVADGPGVVWIDYVAGFGITPNSVPAQWRAIVAALAMHLYERREMVSGGGIDEAFERVIERKCILAGATRRYV
;
A
#
# COMPACT_ATOMS: atom_id res chain seq x y z
N LEU A 1 0.99 10.19 -20.69
CA LEU A 1 0.78 9.13 -19.71
C LEU A 1 1.01 7.77 -20.36
N PRO A 2 1.55 6.78 -19.64
CA PRO A 2 1.79 5.46 -20.19
C PRO A 2 0.48 4.84 -20.69
N ASN A 3 0.53 4.31 -21.91
CA ASN A 3 -0.59 3.63 -22.53
C ASN A 3 -0.67 2.21 -21.94
N ASP A 4 -1.83 1.79 -21.43
CA ASP A 4 -2.08 0.46 -20.86
C ASP A 4 -1.13 0.04 -19.71
N GLN A 5 -0.57 1.00 -18.96
CA GLN A 5 0.31 0.70 -17.85
C GLN A 5 -0.39 0.88 -16.51
N THR A 6 -0.12 -0.04 -15.61
CA THR A 6 -0.55 0.04 -14.22
C THR A 6 0.57 0.60 -13.37
N ILE A 7 0.33 1.76 -12.73
CA ILE A 7 1.21 2.26 -11.68
C ILE A 7 0.89 1.53 -10.39
N GLN A 8 1.87 0.81 -9.84
CA GLN A 8 1.71 0.09 -8.58
C GLN A 8 1.73 1.05 -7.39
N LEU A 9 0.79 0.85 -6.46
CA LEU A 9 0.74 1.61 -5.21
C LEU A 9 1.67 0.96 -4.18
N GLY A 10 2.56 1.77 -3.59
CA GLY A 10 3.62 1.29 -2.69
C GLY A 10 3.12 0.82 -1.34
N ARG A 11 1.95 1.29 -0.89
CA ARG A 11 1.36 0.93 0.40
C ARG A 11 -0.02 0.31 0.19
N GLY A 12 -0.30 -0.77 0.88
CA GLY A 12 -1.58 -1.48 0.78
C GLY A 12 -2.03 -2.06 2.11
N PRO A 13 -3.25 -2.55 2.16
CA PRO A 13 -4.23 -2.62 1.06
C PRO A 13 -4.78 -1.25 0.69
N ALA A 14 -4.80 -0.92 -0.61
CA ALA A 14 -5.51 0.25 -1.10
C ALA A 14 -6.99 -0.08 -1.29
N THR A 15 -7.87 0.86 -0.95
CA THR A 15 -9.33 0.66 -1.00
C THR A 15 -10.02 1.62 -1.96
N ALA A 16 -9.49 2.81 -2.13
CA ALA A 16 -10.03 3.82 -3.04
C ALA A 16 -8.92 4.73 -3.58
N ILE A 17 -9.08 5.23 -4.80
CA ILE A 17 -8.31 6.36 -5.33
C ILE A 17 -9.11 7.62 -5.04
N THR A 18 -8.50 8.59 -4.40
CA THR A 18 -9.15 9.87 -4.09
C THR A 18 -9.03 10.82 -5.28
N ILE A 19 -7.82 11.02 -5.77
CA ILE A 19 -7.56 11.94 -6.87
C ILE A 19 -6.25 11.53 -7.59
N VAL A 20 -6.18 11.81 -8.86
CA VAL A 20 -4.95 11.71 -9.65
C VAL A 20 -4.66 13.08 -10.23
N LYS A 21 -3.47 13.60 -10.00
CA LYS A 21 -3.02 14.90 -10.49
C LYS A 21 -1.75 14.73 -11.31
N TYR A 22 -1.52 15.68 -12.21
CA TYR A 22 -0.32 15.71 -13.03
C TYR A 22 0.10 17.15 -13.34
N LEU A 23 1.38 17.36 -13.67
CA LEU A 23 1.85 18.62 -14.25
C LEU A 23 1.70 18.58 -15.77
N ASP A 24 1.12 19.63 -16.33
CA ASP A 24 1.15 19.85 -17.78
C ASP A 24 2.51 20.40 -18.26
N LEU A 25 2.68 20.57 -19.58
CA LEU A 25 3.92 21.10 -20.16
C LEU A 25 4.28 22.51 -19.69
N ALA A 26 3.31 23.28 -19.22
CA ALA A 26 3.52 24.62 -18.68
C ALA A 26 3.92 24.58 -17.18
N GLY A 27 3.95 23.38 -16.57
CA GLY A 27 4.23 23.21 -15.14
C GLY A 27 3.02 23.49 -14.24
N ALA A 28 1.82 23.64 -14.81
CA ALA A 28 0.60 23.82 -14.04
C ALA A 28 0.02 22.48 -13.57
N GLU A 29 -0.47 22.45 -12.32
CA GLU A 29 -1.12 21.26 -11.74
C GLU A 29 -2.52 21.07 -12.35
N GLN A 30 -2.74 19.90 -12.90
CA GLN A 30 -4.01 19.49 -13.50
C GLN A 30 -4.56 18.25 -12.80
N THR A 31 -5.88 18.18 -12.70
CA THR A 31 -6.56 16.99 -12.15
C THR A 31 -7.00 16.08 -13.28
N LEU A 32 -6.64 14.81 -13.20
CA LEU A 32 -7.03 13.81 -14.17
C LEU A 32 -8.48 13.37 -13.93
N SER A 33 -9.30 13.39 -15.01
CA SER A 33 -10.69 12.92 -14.93
C SER A 33 -10.75 11.44 -14.50
N ALA A 34 -11.64 11.12 -13.55
CA ALA A 34 -11.87 9.76 -13.07
C ALA A 34 -12.32 8.78 -14.18
N SER A 35 -12.81 9.30 -15.32
CA SER A 35 -13.15 8.49 -16.49
C SER A 35 -11.93 7.88 -17.18
N LEU A 36 -10.73 8.44 -16.98
CA LEU A 36 -9.49 8.07 -17.68
C LEU A 36 -8.65 7.05 -16.92
N TYR A 37 -8.98 6.74 -15.68
CA TYR A 37 -8.27 5.74 -14.90
C TYR A 37 -9.22 4.81 -14.16
N ARG A 38 -8.68 3.73 -13.61
CA ARG A 38 -9.39 2.79 -12.73
C ARG A 38 -8.45 2.25 -11.67
N GLY A 39 -8.91 2.23 -10.43
CA GLY A 39 -8.21 1.55 -9.34
C GLY A 39 -8.31 0.02 -9.46
N ILE A 40 -7.19 -0.67 -9.28
CA ILE A 40 -7.12 -2.13 -9.16
C ILE A 40 -6.73 -2.43 -7.72
N PHE A 41 -7.64 -3.02 -6.93
CA PHE A 41 -7.43 -3.26 -5.51
C PHE A 41 -7.37 -4.76 -5.15
N ARG A 42 -7.35 -5.65 -6.15
CA ARG A 42 -7.35 -7.11 -5.96
C ARG A 42 -6.08 -7.75 -6.52
N GLY A 43 -5.63 -8.80 -5.86
CA GLY A 43 -4.49 -9.58 -6.32
C GLY A 43 -3.14 -8.91 -6.08
N ARG A 44 -2.13 -9.32 -6.87
CA ARG A 44 -0.76 -8.78 -6.81
C ARG A 44 -0.59 -7.42 -7.50
N ALA A 45 -1.40 -7.15 -8.50
CA ALA A 45 -1.36 -5.91 -9.29
C ALA A 45 -2.26 -4.84 -8.66
N ARG A 46 -1.91 -4.38 -7.45
CA ARG A 46 -2.61 -3.26 -6.81
C ARG A 46 -2.08 -1.96 -7.37
N GLY A 47 -2.94 -1.17 -8.00
CA GLY A 47 -2.47 0.05 -8.63
C GLY A 47 -3.56 0.86 -9.30
N VAL A 48 -3.13 1.83 -10.05
CA VAL A 48 -3.97 2.65 -10.92
C VAL A 48 -3.70 2.24 -12.36
N TYR A 49 -4.72 1.78 -13.03
CA TYR A 49 -4.71 1.48 -14.46
C TYR A 49 -5.18 2.69 -15.25
N PHE A 50 -4.39 3.16 -16.18
CA PHE A 50 -4.75 4.23 -17.10
C PHE A 50 -5.35 3.64 -18.37
N LYS A 51 -6.50 4.14 -18.77
CA LYS A 51 -7.16 3.70 -19.99
C LYS A 51 -6.44 4.27 -21.22
N SER A 52 -6.61 3.64 -22.37
CA SER A 52 -5.97 4.05 -23.63
C SER A 52 -6.24 5.51 -24.01
N ASN A 53 -7.43 6.02 -23.71
CA ASN A 53 -7.77 7.42 -23.96
C ASN A 53 -7.03 8.43 -23.03
N ALA A 54 -6.38 7.97 -21.97
CA ALA A 54 -5.50 8.81 -21.16
C ALA A 54 -4.16 9.11 -21.85
N SER A 55 -3.78 8.35 -22.87
CA SER A 55 -2.54 8.56 -23.63
C SER A 55 -2.49 9.88 -24.39
N SER A 56 -3.65 10.50 -24.68
CA SER A 56 -3.71 11.83 -25.29
C SER A 56 -3.29 12.97 -24.35
N ILE A 57 -3.13 12.68 -23.05
CA ILE A 57 -2.73 13.69 -22.06
C ILE A 57 -1.21 13.78 -22.06
N VAL A 58 -0.72 14.93 -22.43
CA VAL A 58 0.71 15.25 -22.38
C VAL A 58 1.05 15.76 -20.98
N VAL A 59 2.00 15.13 -20.33
CA VAL A 59 2.51 15.53 -19.02
C VAL A 59 3.89 16.13 -19.15
N ALA A 60 4.31 16.95 -18.19
CA ALA A 60 5.67 17.45 -18.11
C ALA A 60 6.67 16.28 -18.05
N ASP A 61 7.90 16.52 -18.50
CA ASP A 61 8.98 15.53 -18.39
C ASP A 61 9.66 15.67 -17.02
N GLY A 62 10.02 14.54 -16.43
CA GLY A 62 10.76 14.50 -15.17
C GLY A 62 10.13 13.62 -14.10
N PRO A 63 10.84 13.43 -12.98
CA PRO A 63 10.34 12.69 -11.83
C PRO A 63 9.29 13.50 -11.06
N GLY A 64 8.31 12.80 -10.47
CA GLY A 64 7.32 13.42 -9.60
C GLY A 64 6.28 14.29 -10.31
N VAL A 65 6.03 14.06 -11.60
CA VAL A 65 5.04 14.79 -12.40
C VAL A 65 3.62 14.25 -12.30
N VAL A 66 3.45 13.09 -11.67
CA VAL A 66 2.14 12.48 -11.42
C VAL A 66 2.01 12.12 -9.95
N TRP A 67 0.91 12.56 -9.32
CA TRP A 67 0.57 12.24 -7.93
C TRP A 67 -0.74 11.46 -7.89
N ILE A 68 -0.78 10.46 -7.03
CA ILE A 68 -1.94 9.62 -6.82
C ILE A 68 -2.26 9.61 -5.33
N ASP A 69 -3.33 10.28 -4.94
CA ASP A 69 -3.84 10.23 -3.58
C ASP A 69 -4.82 9.06 -3.46
N TYR A 70 -4.59 8.20 -2.49
CA TYR A 70 -5.40 7.02 -2.29
C TYR A 70 -5.57 6.67 -0.82
N VAL A 71 -6.65 5.99 -0.51
CA VAL A 71 -6.94 5.48 0.82
C VAL A 71 -6.32 4.10 0.96
N ALA A 72 -5.43 3.95 1.94
CA ALA A 72 -4.81 2.68 2.29
C ALA A 72 -5.23 2.23 3.68
N GLY A 73 -5.51 0.94 3.84
CA GLY A 73 -5.92 0.33 5.11
C GLY A 73 -7.05 -0.66 4.93
N PHE A 74 -7.33 -1.39 6.00
CA PHE A 74 -8.43 -2.39 6.00
C PHE A 74 -9.80 -1.75 6.27
N GLY A 75 -9.84 -0.51 6.77
CA GLY A 75 -11.06 0.19 7.15
C GLY A 75 -10.92 0.88 8.52
N ILE A 76 -12.00 1.51 8.96
CA ILE A 76 -12.03 2.34 10.19
C ILE A 76 -12.38 1.54 11.45
N THR A 77 -12.82 0.30 11.32
CA THR A 77 -13.21 -0.53 12.46
C THR A 77 -12.22 -1.70 12.65
N PRO A 78 -12.00 -2.16 13.89
CA PRO A 78 -11.15 -3.32 14.15
C PRO A 78 -11.58 -4.59 13.40
N ASN A 79 -12.89 -4.74 13.17
CA ASN A 79 -13.45 -5.90 12.44
C ASN A 79 -13.15 -5.88 10.94
N SER A 80 -12.79 -4.73 10.37
CA SER A 80 -12.36 -4.61 8.98
C SER A 80 -10.99 -5.27 8.74
N VAL A 81 -10.19 -5.42 9.81
CA VAL A 81 -8.89 -6.10 9.73
C VAL A 81 -9.11 -7.61 9.69
N PRO A 82 -8.56 -8.34 8.71
CA PRO A 82 -8.67 -9.79 8.66
C PRO A 82 -8.25 -10.47 9.96
N ALA A 83 -8.96 -11.53 10.36
CA ALA A 83 -8.76 -12.19 11.65
C ALA A 83 -7.30 -12.67 11.87
N GLN A 84 -6.64 -13.12 10.81
CA GLN A 84 -5.23 -13.53 10.84
C GLN A 84 -4.28 -12.41 11.28
N TRP A 85 -4.49 -11.17 10.83
CA TRP A 85 -3.69 -10.01 11.24
C TRP A 85 -3.97 -9.64 12.70
N ARG A 86 -5.24 -9.67 13.10
CA ARG A 86 -5.63 -9.43 14.50
C ARG A 86 -4.99 -10.45 15.44
N ALA A 87 -4.96 -11.73 15.05
CA ALA A 87 -4.31 -12.78 15.82
C ALA A 87 -2.79 -12.59 15.94
N ILE A 88 -2.12 -12.13 14.88
CA ILE A 88 -0.68 -11.82 14.91
C ILE A 88 -0.40 -10.67 15.88
N VAL A 89 -1.18 -9.59 15.82
CA VAL A 89 -1.02 -8.44 16.71
C VAL A 89 -1.29 -8.83 18.17
N ALA A 90 -2.33 -9.62 18.43
CA ALA A 90 -2.64 -10.11 19.77
C ALA A 90 -1.51 -10.99 20.33
N ALA A 91 -0.97 -11.92 19.54
CA ALA A 91 0.14 -12.76 19.94
C ALA A 91 1.41 -11.94 20.25
N LEU A 92 1.69 -10.91 19.42
CA LEU A 92 2.82 -10.01 19.66
C LEU A 92 2.64 -9.20 20.95
N ALA A 93 1.45 -8.64 21.16
CA ALA A 93 1.14 -7.87 22.36
C ALA A 93 1.27 -8.73 23.63
N MET A 94 0.75 -9.97 23.60
CA MET A 94 0.88 -10.91 24.70
C MET A 94 2.34 -11.27 25.00
N HIS A 95 3.12 -11.55 23.96
CA HIS A 95 4.54 -11.85 24.11
C HIS A 95 5.32 -10.68 24.74
N LEU A 96 5.08 -9.44 24.27
CA LEU A 96 5.70 -8.25 24.84
C LEU A 96 5.26 -7.98 26.28
N TYR A 97 4.00 -8.27 26.61
CA TYR A 97 3.49 -8.13 27.97
C TYR A 97 4.12 -9.11 28.94
N GLU A 98 4.23 -10.38 28.56
CA GLU A 98 4.86 -11.43 29.40
C GLU A 98 6.34 -11.17 29.63
N ARG A 99 7.03 -10.55 28.68
CA ARG A 99 8.47 -10.26 28.75
C ARG A 99 8.82 -8.81 29.08
N ARG A 100 7.87 -8.02 29.55
CA ARG A 100 8.08 -6.59 29.86
C ARG A 100 9.25 -6.31 30.81
N GLU A 101 9.58 -7.25 31.71
CA GLU A 101 10.65 -7.12 32.69
C GLU A 101 12.03 -7.54 32.13
N MET A 102 12.06 -8.25 31.02
CA MET A 102 13.29 -8.68 30.33
C MET A 102 13.78 -7.69 29.27
N VAL A 103 13.03 -6.62 28.99
CA VAL A 103 13.30 -5.69 27.87
C VAL A 103 14.46 -4.72 28.18
N SER A 104 15.10 -4.80 29.33
CA SER A 104 16.26 -3.93 29.58
C SER A 104 17.53 -4.29 28.78
N GLY A 105 17.50 -5.28 27.88
CA GLY A 105 18.67 -5.64 27.08
C GLY A 105 18.46 -6.53 25.86
N GLY A 106 17.25 -6.94 25.56
CA GLY A 106 17.02 -7.85 24.44
C GLY A 106 15.76 -7.53 23.66
N GLY A 107 15.87 -7.42 22.34
CA GLY A 107 14.73 -7.28 21.44
C GLY A 107 13.77 -8.48 21.47
N ILE A 108 12.85 -8.51 20.53
CA ILE A 108 11.95 -9.66 20.33
C ILE A 108 12.81 -10.93 20.18
N ASP A 109 12.47 -11.99 20.91
CA ASP A 109 13.13 -13.29 20.80
C ASP A 109 13.14 -13.75 19.32
N GLU A 110 14.32 -14.11 18.83
CA GLU A 110 14.54 -14.53 17.45
C GLU A 110 13.59 -15.67 17.01
N ALA A 111 13.29 -16.59 17.93
CA ALA A 111 12.35 -17.66 17.67
C ALA A 111 10.92 -17.14 17.44
N PHE A 112 10.51 -16.14 18.22
CA PHE A 112 9.21 -15.51 18.08
C PHE A 112 9.15 -14.62 16.82
N GLU A 113 10.23 -13.92 16.50
CA GLU A 113 10.35 -13.14 15.26
C GLU A 113 10.14 -14.03 14.02
N ARG A 114 10.77 -15.20 13.99
CA ARG A 114 10.57 -16.19 12.91
C ARG A 114 9.12 -16.68 12.81
N VAL A 115 8.44 -16.86 13.96
CA VAL A 115 7.01 -17.27 13.96
C VAL A 115 6.12 -16.16 13.39
N ILE A 116 6.36 -14.92 13.81
CA ILE A 116 5.63 -13.75 13.26
C ILE A 116 5.89 -13.59 11.78
N GLU A 117 7.15 -13.67 11.36
CA GLU A 117 7.52 -13.55 9.96
C GLU A 117 6.83 -14.60 9.09
N ARG A 118 6.83 -15.87 9.54
CA ARG A 118 6.10 -16.95 8.85
C ARG A 118 4.59 -16.69 8.78
N LYS A 119 3.98 -16.21 9.86
CA LYS A 119 2.55 -15.85 9.86
C LYS A 119 2.26 -14.65 8.96
N CYS A 120 3.14 -13.65 8.93
CA CYS A 120 3.01 -12.50 8.03
C CYS A 120 3.10 -12.91 6.55
N ILE A 121 4.01 -13.83 6.20
CA ILE A 121 4.12 -14.38 4.85
C ILE A 121 2.84 -15.12 4.47
N LEU A 122 2.31 -15.97 5.33
CA LEU A 122 1.05 -16.70 5.12
C LEU A 122 -0.15 -15.75 5.01
N ALA A 123 -0.11 -14.61 5.72
CA ALA A 123 -1.12 -13.57 5.62
C ALA A 123 -1.00 -12.69 4.35
N GLY A 124 -0.01 -12.94 3.49
CA GLY A 124 0.19 -12.23 2.22
C GLY A 124 1.05 -10.97 2.33
N ALA A 125 1.74 -10.75 3.43
CA ALA A 125 2.77 -9.73 3.54
C ALA A 125 4.04 -10.25 2.87
N THR A 126 4.28 -9.87 1.64
CA THR A 126 5.57 -10.11 0.99
C THR A 126 6.57 -9.04 1.40
N ARG A 127 7.64 -9.42 2.11
CA ARG A 127 8.83 -8.57 2.22
C ARG A 127 9.42 -8.42 0.81
N ARG A 128 9.37 -7.22 0.26
CA ARG A 128 10.28 -6.83 -0.83
C ARG A 128 11.48 -6.16 -0.15
N TYR A 129 12.59 -6.87 -0.07
CA TYR A 129 13.88 -6.22 0.06
C TYR A 129 14.21 -5.61 -1.31
N VAL A 130 14.43 -4.32 -1.34
CA VAL A 130 15.09 -3.61 -2.44
C VAL A 130 16.56 -3.50 -2.08
#